data_29c0120602510d9777a878223b8de620
#
_entry.id   29c0120602510d9777a878223b8de620
#
_cell.length_a   1.000
_cell.length_b   1.000
_cell.length_c   1.000
_cell.angle_alpha   90.00
_cell.angle_beta   90.00
_cell.angle_gamma   90.00
#
_symmetry.space_group_name_H-M   'P 1'
#
loop_
_entity.id
_entity.type
_entity.pdbx_description
1 polymer ?
#
loop_
_entity_poly.entity_id
_entity_poly.type
_entity_poly.pdbx_seq_one_letter_code
_entity_poly.pdbx_strand_id
1 'polypeptide(L)'
;GFLNRYFIFGLHENYTSKSVLDSLKKIDDRVKFNTYDEIQIRKQKKFETEMNNALEFIKEDRFGIEIDLDAIPNIASSAMTLSGFSIEKLRQFIYYFGNNQNAAYLHICEGAPDLGEEKNNHLIGKLIGYLVTDFVKANYENPLKN
;
A
#
# COMPACT_ATOMS: atom_id res chain seq x y z
N GLY A 1 -19.35 -11.07 7.55
CA GLY A 1 -18.73 -9.98 6.78
C GLY A 1 -18.00 -10.54 5.57
N PHE A 2 -17.78 -9.72 4.57
CA PHE A 2 -17.12 -10.16 3.32
C PHE A 2 -15.59 -10.10 3.41
N LEU A 3 -15.03 -9.49 4.46
CA LEU A 3 -13.59 -9.33 4.67
C LEU A 3 -13.11 -10.29 5.75
N ASN A 4 -12.27 -11.25 5.35
CA ASN A 4 -11.73 -12.26 6.26
C ASN A 4 -10.47 -11.76 6.96
N ARG A 5 -9.56 -11.12 6.22
CA ARG A 5 -8.29 -10.60 6.73
C ARG A 5 -7.96 -9.26 6.10
N TYR A 6 -7.38 -8.36 6.88
CA TYR A 6 -6.95 -7.04 6.42
C TYR A 6 -5.58 -6.71 7.03
N PHE A 7 -4.62 -6.33 6.19
CA PHE A 7 -3.31 -5.90 6.65
C PHE A 7 -3.09 -4.43 6.28
N ILE A 8 -2.93 -3.57 7.28
CA ILE A 8 -2.61 -2.15 7.10
C ILE A 8 -1.09 -2.02 7.07
N PHE A 9 -0.54 -1.73 5.90
CA PHE A 9 0.90 -1.65 5.70
C PHE A 9 1.39 -0.20 5.74
N GLY A 10 2.31 0.10 6.65
CA GLY A 10 2.94 1.41 6.73
C GLY A 10 2.05 2.50 7.33
N LEU A 11 1.19 2.15 8.28
CA LEU A 11 0.36 3.11 9.01
C LEU A 11 1.23 4.23 9.61
N HIS A 12 0.89 5.48 9.34
CA HIS A 12 1.68 6.62 9.75
C HIS A 12 1.33 7.05 11.19
N GLU A 13 2.28 6.96 12.12
CA GLU A 13 2.04 7.25 13.54
C GLU A 13 1.65 8.73 13.79
N ASN A 14 2.15 9.65 12.97
CA ASN A 14 1.83 11.07 13.08
C ASN A 14 0.38 11.43 12.68
N TYR A 15 -0.27 10.59 11.86
CA TYR A 15 -1.65 10.78 11.42
C TYR A 15 -2.65 9.87 12.14
N THR A 16 -2.15 8.96 12.97
CA THR A 16 -2.98 7.98 13.67
C THR A 16 -2.98 8.23 15.16
N SER A 17 -4.13 8.56 15.72
CA SER A 17 -4.22 8.80 17.17
C SER A 17 -3.89 7.53 17.97
N LYS A 18 -3.36 7.72 19.19
CA LYS A 18 -3.07 6.62 20.10
C LYS A 18 -4.31 5.75 20.35
N SER A 19 -5.50 6.36 20.48
CA SER A 19 -6.75 5.62 20.69
C SER A 19 -7.09 4.70 19.51
N VAL A 20 -6.81 5.12 18.27
CA VAL A 20 -6.99 4.28 17.07
C VAL A 20 -6.00 3.13 17.08
N LEU A 21 -4.72 3.37 17.35
CA LEU A 21 -3.70 2.32 17.47
C LEU A 21 -4.06 1.30 18.55
N ASP A 22 -4.52 1.76 19.72
CA ASP A 22 -4.94 0.88 20.81
C ASP A 22 -6.21 0.10 20.46
N SER A 23 -7.10 0.66 19.65
CA SER A 23 -8.28 -0.03 19.13
C SER A 23 -7.91 -1.08 18.10
N LEU A 24 -7.00 -0.77 17.17
CA LEU A 24 -6.49 -1.74 16.18
C LEU A 24 -5.83 -2.95 16.85
N LYS A 25 -5.08 -2.74 17.92
CA LYS A 25 -4.47 -3.84 18.72
C LYS A 25 -5.48 -4.74 19.42
N LYS A 26 -6.71 -4.24 19.64
CA LYS A 26 -7.80 -4.98 20.28
C LYS A 26 -8.73 -5.69 19.29
N ILE A 27 -8.66 -5.31 18.01
CA ILE A 27 -9.38 -6.02 16.96
C ILE A 27 -8.78 -7.42 16.87
N ASP A 28 -9.65 -8.40 16.66
CA ASP A 28 -9.27 -9.80 16.61
C ASP A 28 -8.19 -10.11 15.57
N ASP A 29 -7.77 -11.36 15.47
CA ASP A 29 -6.70 -11.83 14.60
C ASP A 29 -6.94 -11.59 13.09
N ARG A 30 -8.07 -11.00 12.71
CA ARG A 30 -8.40 -10.68 11.31
C ARG A 30 -7.77 -9.38 10.79
N VAL A 31 -7.28 -8.49 11.69
CA VAL A 31 -6.61 -7.25 11.30
C VAL A 31 -5.22 -7.21 11.87
N LYS A 32 -4.22 -7.02 10.99
CA LYS A 32 -2.83 -6.76 11.39
C LYS A 32 -2.34 -5.47 10.76
N PHE A 33 -1.31 -4.90 11.35
CA PHE A 33 -0.68 -3.70 10.83
C PHE A 33 0.80 -3.63 11.20
N ASN A 34 1.52 -2.82 10.45
CA ASN A 34 2.82 -2.26 10.83
C ASN A 34 2.81 -0.75 10.63
N THR A 35 3.79 -0.06 11.17
CA THR A 35 3.86 1.39 11.00
C THR A 35 5.00 1.79 10.06
N TYR A 36 4.80 2.90 9.36
CA TYR A 36 5.83 3.55 8.56
C TYR A 36 7.06 3.87 9.42
N ASP A 37 6.81 4.35 10.64
CA ASP A 37 7.84 4.76 11.58
C ASP A 37 8.72 3.58 12.03
N GLU A 38 8.15 2.38 12.27
CA GLU A 38 8.91 1.17 12.54
C GLU A 38 9.82 0.78 11.37
N ILE A 39 9.32 0.92 10.15
CA ILE A 39 10.03 0.50 8.93
C ILE A 39 11.05 1.56 8.48
N GLN A 40 10.67 2.82 8.34
CA GLN A 40 11.47 3.84 7.69
C GLN A 40 12.26 4.71 8.65
N ILE A 41 11.71 5.05 9.81
CA ILE A 41 12.31 5.98 10.75
C ILE A 41 13.19 5.26 11.76
N ARG A 42 12.60 4.32 12.51
CA ARG A 42 13.32 3.58 13.56
C ARG A 42 14.11 2.38 13.06
N LYS A 43 13.85 1.93 11.82
CA LYS A 43 14.51 0.75 11.21
C LYS A 43 14.40 -0.52 12.05
N GLN A 44 13.34 -0.65 12.83
CA GLN A 44 13.05 -1.82 13.67
C GLN A 44 12.57 -3.01 12.85
N LYS A 45 11.96 -2.73 11.70
CA LYS A 45 11.43 -3.72 10.75
C LYS A 45 12.02 -3.45 9.36
N LYS A 46 12.27 -4.52 8.60
CA LYS A 46 12.71 -4.42 7.21
C LYS A 46 11.52 -4.45 6.29
N PHE A 47 11.49 -3.57 5.30
CA PHE A 47 10.37 -3.43 4.34
C PHE A 47 10.03 -4.77 3.68
N GLU A 48 11.03 -5.48 3.17
CA GLU A 48 10.88 -6.75 2.46
C GLU A 48 10.35 -7.86 3.39
N THR A 49 10.82 -7.89 4.64
CA THR A 49 10.32 -8.85 5.65
C THR A 49 8.86 -8.56 5.98
N GLU A 50 8.49 -7.30 6.12
CA GLU A 50 7.11 -6.92 6.42
C GLU A 50 6.18 -7.18 5.23
N MET A 51 6.62 -7.00 3.98
CA MET A 51 5.84 -7.43 2.80
C MET A 51 5.57 -8.94 2.85
N ASN A 52 6.58 -9.75 3.16
CA ASN A 52 6.41 -11.19 3.30
C ASN A 52 5.43 -11.54 4.43
N ASN A 53 5.55 -10.92 5.60
CA ASN A 53 4.64 -11.13 6.73
C ASN A 53 3.18 -10.77 6.36
N ALA A 54 2.99 -9.67 5.64
CA ALA A 54 1.68 -9.25 5.19
C ALA A 54 1.08 -10.24 4.18
N LEU A 55 1.88 -10.68 3.19
CA LEU A 55 1.45 -11.66 2.21
C LEU A 55 1.08 -13.00 2.86
N GLU A 56 1.92 -13.53 3.75
CA GLU A 56 1.64 -14.77 4.49
C GLU A 56 0.34 -14.67 5.29
N PHE A 57 -0.01 -13.49 5.76
CA PHE A 57 -1.25 -13.27 6.51
C PHE A 57 -2.50 -13.28 5.63
N ILE A 58 -2.43 -12.77 4.40
CA ILE A 58 -3.62 -12.57 3.54
C ILE A 58 -3.77 -13.60 2.41
N LYS A 59 -2.72 -14.32 2.03
CA LYS A 59 -2.63 -15.11 0.79
C LYS A 59 -3.54 -16.34 0.68
N GLU A 60 -4.15 -16.78 1.78
CA GLU A 60 -5.01 -17.97 1.80
C GLU A 60 -6.27 -17.81 0.92
N ASP A 61 -6.78 -16.57 0.86
CA ASP A 61 -7.94 -16.19 0.05
C ASP A 61 -7.53 -15.24 -1.10
N ARG A 62 -8.46 -15.01 -2.03
CA ARG A 62 -8.30 -13.93 -3.01
C ARG A 62 -8.28 -12.60 -2.29
N PHE A 63 -7.30 -11.77 -2.62
CA PHE A 63 -7.13 -10.46 -1.97
C PHE A 63 -7.02 -9.32 -2.99
N GLY A 64 -7.37 -8.11 -2.53
CA GLY A 64 -7.11 -6.86 -3.22
C GLY A 64 -5.89 -6.15 -2.67
N ILE A 65 -5.28 -5.29 -3.48
CA ILE A 65 -4.24 -4.36 -3.11
C ILE A 65 -4.87 -2.97 -3.13
N GLU A 66 -4.84 -2.27 -2.01
CA GLU A 66 -5.30 -0.88 -1.90
C GLU A 66 -4.09 0.05 -1.74
N ILE A 67 -4.00 1.04 -2.60
CA ILE A 67 -2.94 2.06 -2.59
C ILE A 67 -3.57 3.40 -2.33
N ASP A 68 -3.23 3.95 -1.18
CA ASP A 68 -3.53 5.31 -0.80
C ASP A 68 -2.39 6.24 -1.26
N LEU A 69 -2.67 7.17 -2.18
CA LEU A 69 -1.66 8.09 -2.70
C LEU A 69 -1.21 9.14 -1.67
N ASP A 70 -1.93 9.32 -0.56
CA ASP A 70 -1.48 10.12 0.59
C ASP A 70 -0.23 9.52 1.26
N ALA A 71 0.03 8.22 1.06
CA ALA A 71 1.24 7.56 1.56
C ALA A 71 2.53 7.94 0.79
N ILE A 72 2.43 8.71 -0.31
CA ILE A 72 3.54 9.04 -1.20
C ILE A 72 3.89 10.52 -1.06
N PRO A 73 5.16 10.88 -0.77
CA PRO A 73 5.55 12.27 -0.59
C PRO A 73 5.37 13.10 -1.86
N ASN A 74 4.89 14.33 -1.69
CA ASN A 74 4.82 15.35 -2.74
C ASN A 74 3.95 14.96 -3.96
N ILE A 75 3.04 14.02 -3.80
CA ILE A 75 1.99 13.74 -4.79
C ILE A 75 0.76 14.57 -4.44
N ALA A 76 0.12 15.16 -5.45
CA ALA A 76 -1.13 15.88 -5.26
C ALA A 76 -2.24 14.87 -4.90
N SER A 77 -2.58 14.85 -3.63
CA SER A 77 -3.53 13.94 -3.00
C SER A 77 -4.36 14.70 -1.96
N SER A 78 -5.39 14.08 -1.42
CA SER A 78 -6.33 14.77 -0.53
C SER A 78 -5.67 15.28 0.76
N ALA A 79 -4.63 14.59 1.25
CA ALA A 79 -3.87 14.96 2.44
C ALA A 79 -2.35 14.88 2.19
N MET A 80 -1.87 15.65 1.21
CA MET A 80 -0.44 15.67 0.81
C MET A 80 0.51 15.59 2.01
N THR A 81 1.47 14.65 1.93
CA THR A 81 2.51 14.46 2.94
C THR A 81 3.90 14.82 2.43
N LEU A 82 4.79 15.20 3.34
CA LEU A 82 6.22 15.36 3.07
C LEU A 82 7.02 14.08 3.36
N SER A 83 6.42 13.12 4.06
CA SER A 83 7.09 11.91 4.51
C SER A 83 6.22 10.68 4.20
N GLY A 84 6.78 9.73 3.48
CA GLY A 84 6.09 8.52 3.06
C GLY A 84 7.04 7.56 2.31
N PHE A 85 6.52 6.50 1.74
CA PHE A 85 7.29 5.58 0.93
C PHE A 85 7.66 6.19 -0.43
N SER A 86 8.86 5.88 -0.93
CA SER A 86 9.23 6.30 -2.28
C SER A 86 8.39 5.58 -3.34
N ILE A 87 8.30 6.19 -4.53
CA ILE A 87 7.61 5.59 -5.67
C ILE A 87 8.19 4.22 -6.02
N GLU A 88 9.50 4.04 -5.90
CA GLU A 88 10.17 2.77 -6.17
C GLU A 88 9.74 1.69 -5.17
N LYS A 89 9.61 2.03 -3.88
CA LYS A 89 9.11 1.09 -2.86
C LYS A 89 7.65 0.73 -3.10
N LEU A 90 6.83 1.68 -3.50
CA LEU A 90 5.45 1.44 -3.86
C LEU A 90 5.34 0.50 -5.08
N ARG A 91 6.16 0.74 -6.12
CA ARG A 91 6.23 -0.13 -7.30
C ARG A 91 6.68 -1.55 -6.95
N GLN A 92 7.70 -1.69 -6.08
CA GLN A 92 8.12 -2.99 -5.55
C GLN A 92 7.00 -3.70 -4.80
N PHE A 93 6.25 -2.96 -3.98
CA PHE A 93 5.10 -3.47 -3.23
C PHE A 93 4.03 -4.03 -4.18
N ILE A 94 3.61 -3.24 -5.15
CA ILE A 94 2.58 -3.66 -6.13
C ILE A 94 3.04 -4.88 -6.92
N TYR A 95 4.29 -4.88 -7.41
CA TYR A 95 4.83 -6.01 -8.15
C TYR A 95 4.89 -7.28 -7.29
N TYR A 96 5.36 -7.16 -6.04
CA TYR A 96 5.47 -8.28 -5.11
C TYR A 96 4.12 -8.94 -4.82
N PHE A 97 3.12 -8.15 -4.43
CA PHE A 97 1.79 -8.66 -4.14
C PHE A 97 1.04 -9.07 -5.41
N GLY A 98 1.16 -8.32 -6.49
CA GLY A 98 0.56 -8.61 -7.77
C GLY A 98 1.03 -9.92 -8.40
N ASN A 99 2.25 -10.36 -8.11
CA ASN A 99 2.79 -11.65 -8.56
C ASN A 99 2.24 -12.86 -7.78
N ASN A 100 1.34 -12.66 -6.83
CA ASN A 100 0.68 -13.77 -6.15
C ASN A 100 -0.54 -14.25 -6.94
N GLN A 101 -0.76 -15.57 -6.99
CA GLN A 101 -1.89 -16.16 -7.74
C GLN A 101 -3.26 -15.70 -7.23
N ASN A 102 -3.36 -15.31 -5.95
CA ASN A 102 -4.59 -14.87 -5.30
C ASN A 102 -4.81 -13.36 -5.37
N ALA A 103 -3.87 -12.57 -5.92
CA ALA A 103 -4.07 -11.15 -6.17
C ALA A 103 -5.18 -10.93 -7.21
N ALA A 104 -6.28 -10.29 -6.80
CA ALA A 104 -7.50 -10.21 -7.59
C ALA A 104 -7.71 -8.83 -8.24
N TYR A 105 -7.36 -7.75 -7.54
CA TYR A 105 -7.53 -6.40 -8.04
C TYR A 105 -6.53 -5.42 -7.42
N LEU A 106 -6.34 -4.29 -8.08
CA LEU A 106 -5.63 -3.12 -7.60
C LEU A 106 -6.63 -1.96 -7.49
N HIS A 107 -6.71 -1.35 -6.30
CA HIS A 107 -7.46 -0.13 -6.05
C HIS A 107 -6.48 1.00 -5.72
N ILE A 108 -6.63 2.16 -6.36
CA ILE A 108 -5.80 3.35 -6.12
C ILE A 108 -6.76 4.48 -5.76
N CYS A 109 -6.53 5.13 -4.62
CA CYS A 109 -7.39 6.19 -4.11
C CYS A 109 -6.59 7.44 -3.69
N GLU A 110 -7.31 8.46 -3.23
CA GLU A 110 -6.83 9.75 -2.69
C GLU A 110 -6.07 10.65 -3.68
N GLY A 111 -5.88 10.25 -4.93
CA GLY A 111 -5.30 11.14 -5.95
C GLY A 111 -6.21 12.33 -6.24
N ALA A 112 -5.69 13.54 -6.10
CA ALA A 112 -6.44 14.79 -6.28
C ALA A 112 -5.68 15.75 -7.21
N PRO A 113 -5.72 15.51 -8.53
CA PRO A 113 -4.96 16.31 -9.50
C PRO A 113 -5.28 17.80 -9.44
N ASP A 114 -6.52 18.14 -9.12
CA ASP A 114 -6.98 19.55 -9.07
C ASP A 114 -6.41 20.32 -7.85
N LEU A 115 -5.88 19.63 -6.85
CA LEU A 115 -5.22 20.23 -5.68
C LEU A 115 -3.73 20.51 -5.89
N GLY A 116 -3.14 20.00 -6.97
CA GLY A 116 -1.74 20.21 -7.32
C GLY A 116 -1.52 21.50 -8.13
N GLU A 117 -0.24 21.90 -8.26
CA GLU A 117 0.13 22.88 -9.28
C GLU A 117 -0.13 22.31 -10.67
N GLU A 118 -0.63 23.14 -11.60
CA GLU A 118 -1.02 22.73 -12.96
C GLU A 118 0.09 21.91 -13.67
N LYS A 119 1.35 22.32 -13.53
CA LYS A 119 2.50 21.59 -14.10
C LYS A 119 2.74 20.20 -13.53
N ASN A 120 2.17 19.87 -12.37
CA ASN A 120 2.35 18.59 -11.68
C ASN A 120 1.14 17.67 -11.80
N ASN A 121 0.00 18.18 -12.29
CA ASN A 121 -1.25 17.40 -12.38
C ASN A 121 -1.11 16.15 -13.24
N HIS A 122 -0.33 16.22 -14.32
CA HIS A 122 -0.06 15.07 -15.20
C HIS A 122 0.83 14.00 -14.55
N LEU A 123 1.57 14.33 -13.48
CA LEU A 123 2.44 13.36 -12.79
C LEU A 123 1.63 12.28 -12.06
N ILE A 124 0.45 12.62 -11.55
CA ILE A 124 -0.46 11.64 -10.94
C ILE A 124 -0.87 10.59 -11.98
N GLY A 125 -1.28 11.03 -13.17
CA GLY A 125 -1.65 10.11 -14.25
C GLY A 125 -0.50 9.19 -14.66
N LYS A 126 0.74 9.72 -14.72
CA LYS A 126 1.94 8.91 -14.97
C LYS A 126 2.21 7.91 -13.86
N LEU A 127 2.08 8.33 -12.60
CA LEU A 127 2.25 7.46 -11.45
C LEU A 127 1.24 6.31 -11.50
N ILE A 128 -0.04 6.63 -11.64
CA ILE A 128 -1.11 5.61 -11.77
C ILE A 128 -0.80 4.66 -12.92
N GLY A 129 -0.35 5.19 -14.08
CA GLY A 129 0.07 4.39 -15.23
C GLY A 129 1.20 3.40 -14.89
N TYR A 130 2.21 3.81 -14.11
CA TYR A 130 3.26 2.90 -13.62
C TYR A 130 2.70 1.82 -12.72
N LEU A 131 1.87 2.19 -11.73
CA LEU A 131 1.34 1.26 -10.74
C LEU A 131 0.45 0.19 -11.39
N VAL A 132 -0.44 0.60 -12.30
CA VAL A 132 -1.30 -0.32 -13.06
C VAL A 132 -0.46 -1.23 -13.95
N THR A 133 0.55 -0.67 -14.63
CA THR A 133 1.44 -1.46 -15.50
C THR A 133 2.22 -2.50 -14.69
N ASP A 134 2.76 -2.12 -13.52
CA ASP A 134 3.49 -3.04 -12.65
C ASP A 134 2.58 -4.17 -12.14
N PHE A 135 1.34 -3.86 -11.77
CA PHE A 135 0.36 -4.87 -11.36
C PHE A 135 0.03 -5.85 -12.50
N VAL A 136 -0.24 -5.33 -13.70
CA VAL A 136 -0.56 -6.16 -14.87
C VAL A 136 0.63 -7.06 -15.24
N LYS A 137 1.85 -6.52 -15.27
CA LYS A 137 3.07 -7.30 -15.53
C LYS A 137 3.27 -8.40 -14.51
N ALA A 138 3.16 -8.08 -13.21
CA ALA A 138 3.31 -9.02 -12.13
C ALA A 138 2.31 -10.18 -12.24
N ASN A 139 1.06 -9.87 -12.58
CA ASN A 139 0.02 -10.88 -12.81
C ASN A 139 0.31 -11.75 -14.05
N TYR A 140 0.79 -11.14 -15.13
CA TYR A 140 1.09 -11.86 -16.38
C TYR A 140 2.32 -12.78 -16.24
N GLU A 141 3.34 -12.31 -15.51
CA GLU A 141 4.58 -13.08 -15.30
C GLU A 141 4.44 -14.21 -14.27
N ASN A 142 3.30 -14.31 -13.60
CA ASN A 142 3.04 -15.39 -12.65
C ASN A 142 2.73 -16.71 -13.39
N PRO A 143 3.61 -17.73 -13.30
CA PRO A 143 3.44 -18.99 -14.02
C PRO A 143 2.23 -19.81 -13.56
N LEU A 144 1.65 -19.49 -12.39
CA LEU A 144 0.48 -20.20 -11.85
C LEU A 144 -0.86 -19.59 -12.33
N LYS A 145 -0.81 -18.48 -13.07
CA LYS A 145 -2.00 -17.82 -13.66
C LYS A 145 -2.15 -18.04 -15.16
N ASN A 146 -1.14 -18.61 -15.81
CA ASN A 146 -1.11 -18.91 -17.25
C ASN A 146 -1.33 -20.40 -17.53
#